data_20f6f1ffc1dc271010474d90f7e98e4a
#
_entry.id   20f6f1ffc1dc271010474d90f7e98e4a
#
_cell.length_a   1.000
_cell.length_b   1.000
_cell.length_c   1.000
_cell.angle_alpha   90.00
_cell.angle_beta   90.00
_cell.angle_gamma   90.00
#
_symmetry.space_group_name_H-M   'P 1'
#
loop_
_entity.id
_entity.type
_entity.pdbx_description
1 polymer ?
#
loop_
_entity_poly.entity_id
_entity_poly.type
_entity_poly.pdbx_seq_one_letter_code
_entity_poly.pdbx_strand_id
1 'polypeptide(L)'
;LLALAWLLLPAGPASAAQLAGVDLPDATEADGKVLVLNGLGLREATLMMVDVYVAGLYLEAKSTDPAAIVAADRTKRLVLKFVRSVGRENLVKAFSDGLDKNAGERAAAVAPGFARLNAAMDDVKKGDTLILTYVPGAGTTVRLKDVDVATIEGEDFQSVLFSIWLGPAPLNRSLRDGLLGVDR
;
A
#
# COMPACT_ATOMS: atom_id res chain seq x y z
N LEU A 1 21.59 -16.16 46.22
CA LEU A 1 20.52 -16.39 45.20
C LEU A 1 19.84 -15.06 44.93
N LEU A 2 20.25 -14.35 43.85
CA LEU A 2 19.58 -13.13 43.37
C LEU A 2 18.53 -13.57 42.33
N ALA A 3 17.25 -13.40 42.66
CA ALA A 3 16.15 -13.58 41.72
C ALA A 3 16.03 -12.32 40.83
N LEU A 4 16.32 -12.46 39.56
CA LEU A 4 16.13 -11.43 38.55
C LEU A 4 14.62 -11.38 38.20
N ALA A 5 13.89 -10.42 38.76
CA ALA A 5 12.47 -10.19 38.39
C ALA A 5 12.43 -9.50 37.02
N TRP A 6 11.95 -10.20 36.01
CA TRP A 6 11.58 -9.60 34.72
C TRP A 6 10.31 -8.78 34.89
N LEU A 7 10.46 -7.45 34.86
CA LEU A 7 9.31 -6.55 34.76
C LEU A 7 8.69 -6.70 33.36
N LEU A 8 7.58 -7.40 33.27
CA LEU A 8 6.67 -7.34 32.11
C LEU A 8 6.02 -5.95 32.09
N LEU A 9 6.55 -5.06 31.23
CA LEU A 9 5.88 -3.81 30.91
C LEU A 9 4.56 -4.17 30.17
N PRO A 10 3.41 -3.64 30.59
CA PRO A 10 2.16 -3.85 29.85
C PRO A 10 2.32 -3.19 28.49
N ALA A 11 2.13 -3.95 27.41
CA ALA A 11 1.95 -3.39 26.09
C ALA A 11 0.70 -2.50 26.14
N GLY A 12 0.87 -1.19 26.00
CA GLY A 12 -0.24 -0.25 25.87
C GLY A 12 -1.12 -0.63 24.69
N PRO A 13 -2.41 -0.24 24.68
CA PRO A 13 -3.27 -0.51 23.55
C PRO A 13 -2.63 0.02 22.26
N ALA A 14 -2.45 -0.85 21.28
CA ALA A 14 -1.99 -0.42 19.97
C ALA A 14 -3.02 0.58 19.43
N SER A 15 -2.60 1.83 19.25
CA SER A 15 -3.45 2.85 18.64
C SER A 15 -3.67 2.47 17.18
N ALA A 16 -4.89 2.69 16.69
CA ALA A 16 -5.29 2.40 15.31
C ALA A 16 -6.08 3.58 14.76
N ALA A 17 -5.73 4.00 13.56
CA ALA A 17 -6.51 4.99 12.83
C ALA A 17 -7.69 4.33 12.14
N GLN A 18 -8.85 4.99 12.14
CA GLN A 18 -10.10 4.46 11.59
C GLN A 18 -10.59 5.30 10.41
N LEU A 19 -11.02 4.63 9.34
CA LEU A 19 -11.70 5.25 8.20
C LEU A 19 -12.75 4.29 7.63
N ALA A 20 -13.95 4.76 7.36
CA ALA A 20 -15.05 3.97 6.76
C ALA A 20 -15.27 2.59 7.46
N GLY A 21 -15.12 2.54 8.80
CA GLY A 21 -15.30 1.32 9.60
C GLY A 21 -14.13 0.31 9.50
N VAL A 22 -13.00 0.72 8.94
CA VAL A 22 -11.76 -0.06 8.88
C VAL A 22 -10.75 0.52 9.84
N ASP A 23 -10.19 -0.31 10.70
CA ASP A 23 -9.09 0.02 11.60
C ASP A 23 -7.78 -0.47 10.99
N LEU A 24 -6.79 0.41 10.90
CA LEU A 24 -5.42 0.09 10.52
C LEU A 24 -4.46 0.56 11.64
N PRO A 25 -3.47 -0.26 12.03
CA PRO A 25 -2.57 0.08 13.13
C PRO A 25 -1.73 1.33 12.80
N ASP A 26 -1.40 2.13 13.82
CA ASP A 26 -0.59 3.35 13.65
C ASP A 26 0.87 3.06 13.22
N ALA A 27 1.31 1.82 13.39
CA ALA A 27 2.62 1.38 12.94
C ALA A 27 2.59 -0.09 12.51
N THR A 28 3.53 -0.47 11.65
CA THR A 28 3.78 -1.85 11.20
C THR A 28 5.27 -2.07 11.11
N GLU A 29 5.70 -3.32 10.96
CA GLU A 29 7.11 -3.67 10.81
C GLU A 29 7.35 -4.31 9.44
N ALA A 30 8.44 -3.93 8.78
CA ALA A 30 8.94 -4.55 7.56
C ALA A 30 10.46 -4.48 7.52
N ASP A 31 11.11 -5.59 7.22
CA ASP A 31 12.57 -5.71 7.11
C ASP A 31 13.29 -5.16 8.35
N GLY A 32 12.79 -5.50 9.56
CA GLY A 32 13.35 -5.04 10.84
C GLY A 32 13.19 -3.54 11.10
N LYS A 33 12.44 -2.81 10.28
CA LYS A 33 12.17 -1.38 10.44
C LYS A 33 10.72 -1.15 10.86
N VAL A 34 10.53 -0.22 11.79
CA VAL A 34 9.21 0.28 12.15
C VAL A 34 8.77 1.29 11.10
N LEU A 35 7.63 1.05 10.49
CA LEU A 35 6.96 1.97 9.57
C LEU A 35 5.76 2.60 10.27
N VAL A 36 5.69 3.92 10.27
CA VAL A 36 4.56 4.67 10.84
C VAL A 36 3.49 4.92 9.79
N LEU A 37 2.23 4.88 10.20
CA LEU A 37 1.11 5.24 9.34
C LEU A 37 1.21 6.70 8.93
N ASN A 38 1.42 6.93 7.64
CA ASN A 38 1.50 8.28 7.04
C ASN A 38 0.10 8.89 6.91
N GLY A 39 -0.85 8.11 6.41
CA GLY A 39 -2.22 8.52 6.25
C GLY A 39 -3.13 7.41 5.76
N LEU A 40 -4.43 7.65 5.82
CA LEU A 40 -5.50 6.78 5.34
C LEU A 40 -6.27 7.45 4.21
N GLY A 41 -6.64 6.68 3.21
CA GLY A 41 -7.49 7.15 2.12
C GLY A 41 -8.55 6.12 1.73
N LEU A 42 -9.73 6.61 1.33
CA LEU A 42 -10.82 5.79 0.85
C LEU A 42 -10.86 5.78 -0.69
N ARG A 43 -10.91 4.59 -1.27
CA ARG A 43 -11.14 4.42 -2.71
C ARG A 43 -12.63 4.24 -2.96
N GLU A 44 -13.21 5.23 -3.63
CA GLU A 44 -14.59 5.16 -4.11
C GLU A 44 -14.60 4.89 -5.62
N ALA A 45 -15.50 4.03 -6.09
CA ALA A 45 -15.75 3.86 -7.52
C ALA A 45 -16.55 5.05 -8.04
N THR A 46 -16.01 5.74 -9.05
CA THR A 46 -16.32 7.12 -9.43
C THR A 46 -17.75 7.40 -9.89
N LEU A 47 -18.46 6.43 -10.43
CA LEU A 47 -19.81 6.67 -10.99
C LEU A 47 -20.96 6.52 -9.99
N MET A 48 -20.75 5.83 -8.87
CA MET A 48 -21.78 5.57 -7.87
C MET A 48 -21.32 5.83 -6.42
N MET A 49 -20.17 6.46 -6.24
CA MET A 49 -19.55 6.73 -4.91
C MET A 49 -19.57 5.49 -4.00
N VAL A 50 -19.22 4.34 -4.56
CA VAL A 50 -19.23 3.08 -3.83
C VAL A 50 -17.86 2.79 -3.27
N ASP A 51 -17.76 2.63 -1.97
CA ASP A 51 -16.54 2.29 -1.26
C ASP A 51 -15.99 0.95 -1.74
N VAL A 52 -14.72 0.92 -2.10
CA VAL A 52 -14.02 -0.27 -2.61
C VAL A 52 -13.05 -0.81 -1.58
N TYR A 53 -12.14 0.05 -1.09
CA TYR A 53 -11.19 -0.27 -0.03
C TYR A 53 -10.75 0.97 0.72
N VAL A 54 -10.30 0.79 1.95
CA VAL A 54 -9.48 1.75 2.68
C VAL A 54 -8.01 1.40 2.44
N ALA A 55 -7.23 2.39 2.08
CA ALA A 55 -5.78 2.25 1.95
C ALA A 55 -5.05 2.95 3.08
N GLY A 56 -3.99 2.32 3.60
CA GLY A 56 -3.05 2.92 4.55
C GLY A 56 -1.64 2.92 3.97
N LEU A 57 -1.00 4.09 3.96
CA LEU A 57 0.38 4.25 3.56
C LEU A 57 1.28 4.26 4.80
N TYR A 58 2.30 3.41 4.81
CA TYR A 58 3.27 3.31 5.89
C TYR A 58 4.67 3.64 5.39
N LEU A 59 5.36 4.52 6.10
CA LEU A 59 6.68 5.03 5.76
C LEU A 59 7.62 4.95 6.97
N GLU A 60 8.94 4.96 6.74
CA GLU A 60 9.95 5.07 7.80
C GLU A 60 9.85 6.42 8.55
N ALA A 61 9.41 7.48 7.87
CA ALA A 61 9.09 8.79 8.44
C ALA A 61 7.94 9.42 7.66
N LYS A 62 7.06 10.16 8.33
CA LYS A 62 5.92 10.83 7.68
C LYS A 62 6.38 11.84 6.64
N SER A 63 5.63 11.92 5.53
CA SER A 63 5.87 12.86 4.44
C SER A 63 4.56 13.20 3.74
N THR A 64 4.40 14.48 3.38
CA THR A 64 3.28 14.97 2.55
C THR A 64 3.67 15.22 1.10
N ASP A 65 4.95 14.95 0.73
CA ASP A 65 5.45 15.10 -0.63
C ASP A 65 5.35 13.78 -1.41
N PRO A 66 4.38 13.65 -2.32
CA PRO A 66 4.18 12.40 -3.06
C PRO A 66 5.35 12.08 -3.98
N ALA A 67 6.01 13.08 -4.58
CA ALA A 67 7.13 12.84 -5.47
C ALA A 67 8.34 12.31 -4.71
N ALA A 68 8.63 12.88 -3.54
CA ALA A 68 9.69 12.41 -2.66
C ALA A 68 9.42 10.97 -2.17
N ILE A 69 8.17 10.63 -1.80
CA ILE A 69 7.79 9.28 -1.36
C ILE A 69 8.01 8.26 -2.48
N VAL A 70 7.55 8.58 -3.69
CA VAL A 70 7.66 7.68 -4.86
C VAL A 70 9.11 7.46 -5.27
N ALA A 71 9.92 8.52 -5.27
CA ALA A 71 11.32 8.47 -5.68
C ALA A 71 12.26 7.87 -4.63
N ALA A 72 11.84 7.83 -3.36
CA ALA A 72 12.71 7.36 -2.30
C ALA A 72 13.01 5.86 -2.40
N ASP A 73 14.28 5.49 -2.41
CA ASP A 73 14.75 4.12 -2.19
C ASP A 73 14.75 3.80 -0.69
N ARG A 74 13.55 3.71 -0.11
CA ARG A 74 13.30 3.44 1.30
C ARG A 74 12.17 2.44 1.47
N THR A 75 12.21 1.68 2.56
CA THR A 75 11.14 0.74 2.91
C THR A 75 9.82 1.49 3.05
N LYS A 76 8.81 1.03 2.33
CA LYS A 76 7.45 1.59 2.36
C LYS A 76 6.42 0.49 2.15
N ARG A 77 5.23 0.68 2.69
CA ARG A 77 4.15 -0.30 2.57
C ARG A 77 2.83 0.41 2.28
N LEU A 78 2.07 -0.17 1.37
CA LEU A 78 0.68 0.20 1.13
C LEU A 78 -0.21 -0.99 1.46
N VAL A 79 -1.17 -0.78 2.34
CA VAL A 79 -2.16 -1.78 2.74
C VAL A 79 -3.51 -1.37 2.16
N LEU A 80 -4.16 -2.25 1.40
CA LEU A 80 -5.51 -2.07 0.90
C LEU A 80 -6.42 -3.06 1.62
N LYS A 81 -7.34 -2.57 2.45
CA LYS A 81 -8.35 -3.36 3.13
C LYS A 81 -9.67 -3.23 2.40
N PHE A 82 -10.12 -4.30 1.76
CA PHE A 82 -11.34 -4.28 0.94
C PHE A 82 -12.59 -4.23 1.81
N VAL A 83 -13.50 -3.30 1.48
CA VAL A 83 -14.80 -3.16 2.16
C VAL A 83 -15.94 -3.78 1.35
N ARG A 84 -15.64 -4.31 0.16
CA ARG A 84 -16.52 -5.08 -0.71
C ARG A 84 -15.75 -6.10 -1.54
N SER A 85 -16.46 -7.00 -2.21
CA SER A 85 -15.87 -7.92 -3.17
C SER A 85 -15.46 -7.19 -4.46
N VAL A 86 -14.28 -7.55 -4.99
CA VAL A 86 -13.74 -7.06 -6.26
C VAL A 86 -13.21 -8.26 -7.04
N GLY A 87 -13.67 -8.43 -8.27
CA GLY A 87 -13.18 -9.49 -9.15
C GLY A 87 -11.76 -9.22 -9.63
N ARG A 88 -11.00 -10.29 -9.86
CA ARG A 88 -9.63 -10.28 -10.38
C ARG A 88 -9.47 -9.35 -11.58
N GLU A 89 -10.40 -9.41 -12.53
CA GLU A 89 -10.34 -8.61 -13.77
C GLU A 89 -10.32 -7.10 -13.48
N ASN A 90 -11.08 -6.64 -12.47
CA ASN A 90 -11.13 -5.24 -12.08
C ASN A 90 -9.82 -4.82 -11.39
N LEU A 91 -9.18 -5.72 -10.61
CA LEU A 91 -7.87 -5.45 -10.02
C LEU A 91 -6.80 -5.32 -11.10
N VAL A 92 -6.74 -6.30 -12.01
CA VAL A 92 -5.82 -6.31 -13.16
C VAL A 92 -6.01 -5.05 -14.02
N LYS A 93 -7.27 -4.71 -14.32
CA LYS A 93 -7.57 -3.48 -15.07
C LYS A 93 -7.07 -2.23 -14.36
N ALA A 94 -7.28 -2.12 -13.05
CA ALA A 94 -6.82 -0.96 -12.28
C ALA A 94 -5.29 -0.81 -12.29
N PHE A 95 -4.54 -1.91 -12.20
CA PHE A 95 -3.08 -1.89 -12.29
C PHE A 95 -2.61 -1.54 -13.72
N SER A 96 -3.25 -2.10 -14.75
CA SER A 96 -2.92 -1.79 -16.15
C SER A 96 -3.21 -0.32 -16.48
N ASP A 97 -4.38 0.19 -16.13
CA ASP A 97 -4.73 1.60 -16.30
C ASP A 97 -3.76 2.53 -15.54
N GLY A 98 -3.33 2.10 -14.36
CA GLY A 98 -2.36 2.83 -13.53
C GLY A 98 -0.97 2.86 -14.16
N LEU A 99 -0.51 1.75 -14.71
CA LEU A 99 0.71 1.65 -15.48
C LEU A 99 0.69 2.63 -16.66
N ASP A 100 -0.34 2.55 -17.50
CA ASP A 100 -0.47 3.38 -18.70
C ASP A 100 -0.43 4.88 -18.39
N LYS A 101 -1.02 5.28 -17.26
CA LYS A 101 -1.09 6.70 -16.86
C LYS A 101 0.16 7.24 -16.18
N ASN A 102 0.98 6.39 -15.55
CA ASN A 102 2.06 6.85 -14.69
C ASN A 102 3.46 6.39 -15.09
N ALA A 103 3.59 5.41 -15.99
CA ALA A 103 4.90 4.86 -16.33
C ALA A 103 5.70 5.76 -17.29
N GLY A 104 5.04 6.43 -18.26
CA GLY A 104 5.70 7.21 -19.28
C GLY A 104 6.74 6.37 -20.04
N GLU A 105 7.94 6.89 -20.18
CA GLU A 105 9.05 6.21 -20.90
C GLU A 105 9.51 4.91 -20.22
N ARG A 106 9.19 4.72 -18.94
CA ARG A 106 9.52 3.50 -18.17
C ARG A 106 8.58 2.33 -18.46
N ALA A 107 7.49 2.53 -19.21
CA ALA A 107 6.46 1.52 -19.43
C ALA A 107 7.04 0.18 -19.92
N ALA A 108 7.91 0.20 -20.91
CA ALA A 108 8.53 -1.01 -21.46
C ALA A 108 9.42 -1.73 -20.43
N ALA A 109 10.17 -0.99 -19.63
CA ALA A 109 11.09 -1.55 -18.64
C ALA A 109 10.34 -2.21 -17.48
N VAL A 110 9.18 -1.66 -17.06
CA VAL A 110 8.42 -2.18 -15.93
C VAL A 110 7.30 -3.15 -16.31
N ALA A 111 6.97 -3.26 -17.61
CA ALA A 111 5.90 -4.15 -18.10
C ALA A 111 6.02 -5.61 -17.62
N PRO A 112 7.21 -6.26 -17.59
CA PRO A 112 7.34 -7.61 -17.06
C PRO A 112 6.97 -7.72 -15.58
N GLY A 113 7.30 -6.70 -14.77
CA GLY A 113 6.92 -6.63 -13.35
C GLY A 113 5.39 -6.53 -13.19
N PHE A 114 4.75 -5.68 -13.98
CA PHE A 114 3.27 -5.55 -13.97
C PHE A 114 2.59 -6.82 -14.49
N ALA A 115 3.16 -7.52 -15.46
CA ALA A 115 2.64 -8.82 -15.90
C ALA A 115 2.68 -9.86 -14.75
N ARG A 116 3.77 -9.91 -13.96
CA ARG A 116 3.86 -10.77 -12.77
C ARG A 116 2.85 -10.36 -11.69
N LEU A 117 2.71 -9.06 -11.42
CA LEU A 117 1.70 -8.54 -10.50
C LEU A 117 0.30 -8.98 -10.92
N ASN A 118 -0.07 -8.76 -12.18
CA ASN A 118 -1.39 -9.09 -12.72
C ASN A 118 -1.65 -10.61 -12.67
N ALA A 119 -0.63 -11.44 -12.94
CA ALA A 119 -0.73 -12.90 -12.85
C ALA A 119 -1.00 -13.38 -11.41
N ALA A 120 -0.49 -12.66 -10.41
CA ALA A 120 -0.64 -12.98 -9.00
C ALA A 120 -1.99 -12.51 -8.39
N MET A 121 -2.78 -11.73 -9.12
CA MET A 121 -4.09 -11.27 -8.64
C MET A 121 -5.15 -12.37 -8.69
N ASP A 122 -6.07 -12.31 -7.74
CA ASP A 122 -7.24 -13.19 -7.60
C ASP A 122 -8.42 -12.36 -7.11
N ASP A 123 -9.63 -12.93 -7.13
CA ASP A 123 -10.82 -12.31 -6.56
C ASP A 123 -10.61 -12.00 -5.08
N VAL A 124 -11.07 -10.84 -4.64
CA VAL A 124 -11.08 -10.47 -3.22
C VAL A 124 -12.50 -10.26 -2.71
N LYS A 125 -12.69 -10.50 -1.42
CA LYS A 125 -13.95 -10.30 -0.71
C LYS A 125 -13.81 -9.17 0.29
N LYS A 126 -14.95 -8.71 0.81
CA LYS A 126 -14.95 -7.81 1.97
C LYS A 126 -14.14 -8.43 3.12
N GLY A 127 -13.21 -7.66 3.65
CA GLY A 127 -12.31 -8.07 4.72
C GLY A 127 -10.96 -8.58 4.24
N ASP A 128 -10.79 -8.96 2.98
CA ASP A 128 -9.49 -9.34 2.42
C ASP A 128 -8.53 -8.14 2.34
N THR A 129 -7.23 -8.44 2.26
CA THR A 129 -6.17 -7.44 2.13
C THR A 129 -5.31 -7.70 0.91
N LEU A 130 -4.86 -6.61 0.28
CA LEU A 130 -3.71 -6.60 -0.61
C LEU A 130 -2.66 -5.69 0.00
N ILE A 131 -1.46 -6.22 0.24
CA ILE A 131 -0.36 -5.49 0.85
C ILE A 131 0.81 -5.47 -0.13
N LEU A 132 1.30 -4.27 -0.42
CA LEU A 132 2.46 -4.02 -1.26
C LEU A 132 3.58 -3.48 -0.35
N THR A 133 4.67 -4.23 -0.19
CA THR A 133 5.79 -3.83 0.66
C THR A 133 7.05 -3.75 -0.18
N TYR A 134 7.59 -2.55 -0.34
CA TYR A 134 8.89 -2.35 -0.96
C TYR A 134 9.99 -2.35 0.09
N VAL A 135 11.06 -3.08 -0.20
CA VAL A 135 12.30 -3.11 0.57
C VAL A 135 13.47 -2.89 -0.39
N PRO A 136 14.32 -1.87 -0.15
CA PRO A 136 15.51 -1.61 -0.96
C PRO A 136 16.37 -2.86 -1.15
N GLY A 137 16.76 -3.13 -2.39
CA GLY A 137 17.57 -4.29 -2.75
C GLY A 137 16.84 -5.64 -2.78
N ALA A 138 15.66 -5.75 -2.15
CA ALA A 138 14.84 -6.98 -2.18
C ALA A 138 13.65 -6.90 -3.15
N GLY A 139 13.19 -5.67 -3.47
CA GLY A 139 12.05 -5.45 -4.36
C GLY A 139 10.73 -5.26 -3.64
N THR A 140 9.63 -5.43 -4.37
CA THR A 140 8.27 -5.28 -3.86
C THR A 140 7.61 -6.64 -3.66
N THR A 141 7.33 -6.98 -2.40
CA THR A 141 6.53 -8.15 -2.05
C THR A 141 5.06 -7.81 -2.17
N VAL A 142 4.32 -8.66 -2.86
CA VAL A 142 2.86 -8.61 -3.02
C VAL A 142 2.25 -9.69 -2.15
N ARG A 143 1.48 -9.29 -1.14
CA ARG A 143 0.74 -10.19 -0.26
C ARG A 143 -0.75 -10.04 -0.49
N LEU A 144 -1.41 -11.11 -0.86
CA LEU A 144 -2.85 -11.15 -1.11
C LEU A 144 -3.50 -12.17 -0.17
N LYS A 145 -4.54 -11.78 0.58
CA LYS A 145 -5.23 -12.67 1.53
C LYS A 145 -4.26 -13.37 2.49
N ASP A 146 -3.32 -12.60 3.04
CA ASP A 146 -2.29 -13.05 3.98
C ASP A 146 -1.22 -14.03 3.42
N VAL A 147 -1.19 -14.24 2.09
CA VAL A 147 -0.19 -15.06 1.40
C VAL A 147 0.71 -14.19 0.53
N ASP A 148 2.02 -14.38 0.61
CA ASP A 148 2.97 -13.74 -0.30
C ASP A 148 2.89 -14.44 -1.66
N VAL A 149 2.33 -13.74 -2.66
CA VAL A 149 2.02 -14.30 -3.99
C VAL A 149 3.06 -13.94 -5.04
N ALA A 150 3.84 -12.89 -4.82
CA ALA A 150 4.93 -12.49 -5.71
C ALA A 150 5.94 -11.60 -4.98
N THR A 151 7.20 -11.62 -5.45
CA THR A 151 8.20 -10.57 -5.19
C THR A 151 8.72 -10.09 -6.54
N ILE A 152 8.70 -8.77 -6.75
CA ILE A 152 9.04 -8.13 -8.02
C ILE A 152 10.16 -7.13 -7.74
N GLU A 153 11.32 -7.37 -8.35
CA GLU A 153 12.51 -6.54 -8.20
C GLU A 153 12.43 -5.26 -9.03
N GLY A 154 13.26 -4.29 -8.67
CA GLY A 154 13.49 -3.06 -9.43
C GLY A 154 12.89 -1.82 -8.80
N GLU A 155 13.72 -0.77 -8.72
CA GLU A 155 13.32 0.55 -8.22
C GLU A 155 12.32 1.24 -9.16
N ASP A 156 12.50 1.08 -10.48
CA ASP A 156 11.53 1.61 -11.45
C ASP A 156 10.16 0.99 -11.29
N PHE A 157 10.10 -0.33 -11.02
CA PHE A 157 8.83 -1.01 -10.80
C PHE A 157 8.11 -0.45 -9.57
N GLN A 158 8.79 -0.36 -8.41
CA GLN A 158 8.16 0.20 -7.21
C GLN A 158 7.73 1.66 -7.42
N SER A 159 8.56 2.47 -8.07
CA SER A 159 8.26 3.87 -8.35
C SER A 159 6.98 4.01 -9.18
N VAL A 160 6.85 3.27 -10.28
CA VAL A 160 5.65 3.27 -11.12
C VAL A 160 4.44 2.70 -10.37
N LEU A 161 4.64 1.61 -9.61
CA LEU A 161 3.57 0.99 -8.83
C LEU A 161 2.98 1.96 -7.79
N PHE A 162 3.80 2.58 -6.95
CA PHE A 162 3.32 3.55 -5.95
C PHE A 162 2.76 4.83 -6.59
N SER A 163 3.20 5.19 -7.80
CA SER A 163 2.63 6.31 -8.54
C SER A 163 1.15 6.12 -8.92
N ILE A 164 0.64 4.90 -8.94
CA ILE A 164 -0.79 4.63 -9.16
C ILE A 164 -1.66 5.34 -8.11
N TRP A 165 -1.17 5.47 -6.88
CA TRP A 165 -1.87 6.16 -5.79
C TRP A 165 -1.34 7.57 -5.55
N LEU A 166 -0.02 7.78 -5.69
CA LEU A 166 0.66 9.00 -5.25
C LEU A 166 1.11 9.89 -6.43
N GLY A 167 1.16 9.36 -7.64
CA GLY A 167 1.68 10.03 -8.82
C GLY A 167 0.80 11.17 -9.34
N PRO A 168 1.19 11.76 -10.48
CA PRO A 168 0.48 12.89 -11.08
C PRO A 168 -0.91 12.50 -11.61
N ALA A 169 -1.11 11.23 -11.97
CA ALA A 169 -2.40 10.70 -12.42
C ALA A 169 -2.93 9.60 -11.47
N PRO A 170 -3.25 9.94 -10.20
CA PRO A 170 -3.65 8.97 -9.22
C PRO A 170 -5.03 8.40 -9.54
N LEU A 171 -5.33 7.20 -9.02
CA LEU A 171 -6.64 6.56 -9.14
C LEU A 171 -7.78 7.47 -8.64
N ASN A 172 -7.51 8.25 -7.59
CA ASN A 172 -8.46 9.17 -6.99
C ASN A 172 -7.67 10.22 -6.18
N ARG A 173 -8.00 11.51 -6.34
CA ARG A 173 -7.28 12.59 -5.65
C ARG A 173 -7.54 12.59 -4.15
N SER A 174 -8.78 12.34 -3.71
CA SER A 174 -9.10 12.29 -2.28
C SER A 174 -8.41 11.13 -1.58
N LEU A 175 -8.31 9.98 -2.24
CA LEU A 175 -7.51 8.84 -1.76
C LEU A 175 -6.04 9.23 -1.58
N ARG A 176 -5.44 9.88 -2.59
CA ARG A 176 -4.04 10.35 -2.51
C ARG A 176 -3.85 11.33 -1.34
N ASP A 177 -4.71 12.34 -1.24
CA ASP A 177 -4.61 13.38 -0.22
C ASP A 177 -4.73 12.76 1.20
N GLY A 178 -5.65 11.79 1.37
CA GLY A 178 -5.76 11.02 2.60
C GLY A 178 -4.50 10.21 2.92
N LEU A 179 -3.89 9.53 1.93
CA LEU A 179 -2.64 8.79 2.11
C LEU A 179 -1.46 9.69 2.48
N LEU A 180 -1.47 10.93 2.00
CA LEU A 180 -0.46 11.95 2.34
C LEU A 180 -0.70 12.61 3.71
N GLY A 181 -1.84 12.33 4.37
CA GLY A 181 -2.20 13.00 5.62
C GLY A 181 -2.43 14.50 5.43
N VAL A 182 -2.84 14.92 4.22
CA VAL A 182 -3.17 16.30 3.93
C VAL A 182 -4.65 16.49 4.21
N ASP A 183 -4.98 17.17 5.31
CA ASP A 183 -6.36 17.51 5.64
C ASP A 183 -6.93 18.49 4.61
N ARG A 184 -8.22 18.33 4.31
CA ARG A 184 -8.99 19.24 3.46
C ARG A 184 -9.73 20.24 4.30
#